data_527944997d15b5e8c8eee2182dc4057d
#
_entry.id   527944997d15b5e8c8eee2182dc4057d
#
_cell.length_a   1.000
_cell.length_b   1.000
_cell.length_c   1.000
_cell.angle_alpha   90.00
_cell.angle_beta   90.00
_cell.angle_gamma   90.00
#
_symmetry.space_group_name_H-M   'P 1'
#
loop_
_entity.id
_entity.type
_entity.pdbx_description
1 polymer ?
#
loop_
_entity_poly.entity_id
_entity_poly.type
_entity_poly.pdbx_seq_one_letter_code
_entity_poly.pdbx_strand_id
1 'polypeptide(L)'
;MKTLSRILIVPVLLLALASVVHAMKKFPATDFFSGAQLELAQAIERGDMGQVRRLAPKTDLNTPGRKNMTMLFFAFQEALQRDPHRLAVASEVVKAGADPLQEVPDFGDPLGVMLNSSHPEFLRAMLDGGVDPNLISEGTPIIFDVAKESTSASLKLLVERGVDVNRRDSLRNSVLFEALMNNALDQIDYLLDHGANPSTYNINGVSFPFALSHDIDRNASAPDSPAYRKLVEIRDRIIRLGVKWPPETPEQIKARWGANPPRRLDDSKLPLP
;
A
#
# COMPACT_ATOMS: atom_id res chain seq x y z
N MET A 1 -32.77 -24.94 7.02
CA MET A 1 -32.95 -23.46 6.96
C MET A 1 -32.56 -22.85 8.31
N LYS A 2 -31.34 -22.45 8.55
CA LYS A 2 -30.85 -21.61 9.68
C LYS A 2 -29.31 -21.63 9.68
N THR A 3 -28.63 -21.03 8.71
CA THR A 3 -27.17 -20.82 8.74
C THR A 3 -26.74 -19.63 7.86
N LEU A 4 -27.49 -18.55 7.86
CA LEU A 4 -27.19 -17.38 7.01
C LEU A 4 -27.08 -16.05 7.78
N SER A 5 -26.75 -16.08 9.09
CA SER A 5 -26.77 -14.86 9.90
C SER A 5 -25.50 -14.56 10.69
N ARG A 6 -24.34 -15.14 10.35
CA ARG A 6 -23.11 -14.94 11.17
C ARG A 6 -21.89 -14.33 10.47
N ILE A 7 -21.98 -14.01 9.19
CA ILE A 7 -20.80 -13.59 8.39
C ILE A 7 -20.75 -12.07 8.13
N LEU A 8 -21.75 -11.28 8.55
CA LEU A 8 -21.93 -9.91 8.06
C LEU A 8 -21.48 -8.79 9.02
N ILE A 9 -20.81 -9.05 10.13
CA ILE A 9 -20.58 -8.01 11.15
C ILE A 9 -19.24 -7.30 11.04
N VAL A 10 -18.21 -7.97 10.55
CA VAL A 10 -16.87 -7.36 10.45
C VAL A 10 -16.65 -6.60 9.13
N PRO A 11 -17.15 -7.04 7.93
CA PRO A 11 -16.99 -6.30 6.67
C PRO A 11 -17.57 -4.88 6.66
N VAL A 12 -18.66 -4.66 7.40
CA VAL A 12 -19.34 -3.35 7.43
C VAL A 12 -18.51 -2.27 8.14
N LEU A 13 -17.57 -2.67 9.01
CA LEU A 13 -16.79 -1.71 9.82
C LEU A 13 -15.69 -1.01 9.00
N LEU A 14 -15.10 -1.66 8.01
CA LEU A 14 -13.97 -1.13 7.24
C LEU A 14 -14.36 -0.53 5.89
N LEU A 15 -15.44 -0.99 5.26
CA LEU A 15 -15.99 -0.39 4.03
C LEU A 15 -16.64 0.97 4.24
N ALA A 16 -16.96 1.35 5.48
CA ALA A 16 -17.54 2.65 5.84
C ALA A 16 -16.51 3.79 5.96
N LEU A 17 -15.24 3.58 5.62
CA LEU A 17 -14.21 4.63 5.63
C LEU A 17 -14.48 5.76 4.62
N ALA A 18 -15.46 5.61 3.74
CA ALA A 18 -15.69 6.58 2.66
C ALA A 18 -16.75 7.67 2.92
N SER A 19 -17.69 7.58 3.87
CA SER A 19 -18.72 8.63 3.95
C SER A 19 -19.61 8.76 5.18
N VAL A 20 -19.48 8.04 6.28
CA VAL A 20 -20.41 8.24 7.43
C VAL A 20 -19.67 8.24 8.76
N VAL A 21 -19.21 9.39 9.20
CA VAL A 21 -18.70 9.67 10.57
C VAL A 21 -19.88 9.88 11.54
N HIS A 22 -20.92 9.03 11.49
CA HIS A 22 -21.96 9.06 12.48
C HIS A 22 -22.12 7.70 13.13
N ALA A 23 -21.65 7.61 14.40
CA ALA A 23 -21.92 6.52 15.34
C ALA A 23 -21.59 5.09 14.83
N MET A 24 -20.34 4.85 14.39
CA MET A 24 -19.89 3.47 14.28
C MET A 24 -19.91 2.84 15.67
N LYS A 25 -20.70 1.77 15.81
CA LYS A 25 -20.80 1.02 17.06
C LYS A 25 -19.42 0.43 17.35
N LYS A 26 -18.73 0.96 18.34
CA LYS A 26 -17.49 0.38 18.83
C LYS A 26 -17.79 -0.99 19.43
N PHE A 27 -16.98 -1.96 19.09
CA PHE A 27 -17.08 -3.29 19.70
C PHE A 27 -16.07 -3.35 20.84
N PRO A 28 -16.53 -3.66 22.07
CA PRO A 28 -15.65 -3.65 23.24
C PRO A 28 -14.61 -4.78 23.17
N ALA A 29 -13.47 -4.56 23.81
CA ALA A 29 -12.38 -5.54 23.90
C ALA A 29 -12.85 -6.93 24.38
N THR A 30 -13.83 -6.96 25.28
CA THR A 30 -14.43 -8.19 25.83
C THR A 30 -15.13 -9.06 24.80
N ASP A 31 -15.51 -8.53 23.64
CA ASP A 31 -16.13 -9.31 22.56
C ASP A 31 -15.11 -10.20 21.84
N PHE A 32 -13.83 -9.84 21.90
CA PHE A 32 -12.78 -10.48 21.10
C PHE A 32 -11.72 -11.19 21.93
N PHE A 33 -11.31 -10.64 23.06
CA PHE A 33 -10.12 -11.08 23.78
C PHE A 33 -10.41 -11.64 25.16
N SER A 34 -9.44 -12.35 25.73
CA SER A 34 -9.45 -12.89 27.09
C SER A 34 -8.02 -12.89 27.67
N GLY A 35 -7.88 -13.06 28.99
CA GLY A 35 -6.58 -13.10 29.66
C GLY A 35 -5.71 -11.87 29.39
N ALA A 36 -4.41 -12.07 29.16
CA ALA A 36 -3.46 -10.98 28.93
C ALA A 36 -3.79 -10.14 27.70
N GLN A 37 -4.33 -10.74 26.64
CA GLN A 37 -4.78 -9.99 25.46
C GLN A 37 -5.94 -9.04 25.80
N LEU A 38 -6.87 -9.45 26.70
CA LEU A 38 -7.96 -8.59 27.12
C LEU A 38 -7.44 -7.39 27.92
N GLU A 39 -6.47 -7.59 28.80
CA GLU A 39 -5.87 -6.50 29.59
C GLU A 39 -5.23 -5.45 28.66
N LEU A 40 -4.48 -5.90 27.66
CA LEU A 40 -3.88 -5.01 26.65
C LEU A 40 -4.95 -4.32 25.80
N ALA A 41 -5.93 -5.06 25.29
CA ALA A 41 -6.99 -4.50 24.46
C ALA A 41 -7.81 -3.43 25.24
N GLN A 42 -8.09 -3.63 26.53
CA GLN A 42 -8.71 -2.63 27.37
C GLN A 42 -7.82 -1.40 27.60
N ALA A 43 -6.50 -1.55 27.67
CA ALA A 43 -5.59 -0.41 27.72
C ALA A 43 -5.61 0.38 26.41
N ILE A 44 -5.64 -0.31 25.24
CA ILE A 44 -5.82 0.30 23.92
C ILE A 44 -7.18 1.03 23.85
N GLU A 45 -8.26 0.40 24.28
CA GLU A 45 -9.62 0.95 24.30
C GLU A 45 -9.71 2.24 25.13
N ARG A 46 -8.99 2.32 26.24
CA ARG A 46 -8.89 3.56 27.06
C ARG A 46 -7.91 4.59 26.46
N GLY A 47 -7.03 4.18 25.56
CA GLY A 47 -5.93 5.02 25.09
C GLY A 47 -4.81 5.18 26.13
N ASP A 48 -4.67 4.24 27.05
CA ASP A 48 -3.66 4.30 28.10
C ASP A 48 -2.27 3.88 27.56
N MET A 49 -1.58 4.84 26.98
CA MET A 49 -0.24 4.65 26.38
C MET A 49 0.76 4.01 27.36
N GLY A 50 0.69 4.38 28.63
CA GLY A 50 1.59 3.84 29.66
C GLY A 50 1.38 2.35 29.87
N GLN A 51 0.11 1.92 29.96
CA GLN A 51 -0.24 0.51 30.05
C GLN A 51 0.07 -0.26 28.77
N VAL A 52 -0.22 0.32 27.61
CA VAL A 52 0.09 -0.31 26.32
C VAL A 52 1.59 -0.62 26.23
N ARG A 53 2.46 0.35 26.48
CA ARG A 53 3.92 0.15 26.49
C ARG A 53 4.39 -0.92 27.48
N ARG A 54 3.71 -1.05 28.60
CA ARG A 54 4.04 -2.05 29.61
C ARG A 54 3.58 -3.46 29.25
N LEU A 55 2.39 -3.57 28.66
CA LEU A 55 1.71 -4.84 28.42
C LEU A 55 2.07 -5.44 27.04
N ALA A 56 2.13 -4.63 26.00
CA ALA A 56 2.29 -5.12 24.63
C ALA A 56 3.54 -6.02 24.45
N PRO A 57 4.74 -5.70 24.97
CA PRO A 57 5.91 -6.57 24.81
C PRO A 57 5.82 -7.92 25.54
N LYS A 58 4.81 -8.11 26.40
CA LYS A 58 4.60 -9.34 27.18
C LYS A 58 3.35 -10.11 26.78
N THR A 59 2.64 -9.62 25.77
CA THR A 59 1.37 -10.18 25.32
C THR A 59 1.58 -10.79 23.94
N ASP A 60 0.95 -11.93 23.67
CA ASP A 60 0.87 -12.46 22.31
C ASP A 60 -0.04 -11.55 21.48
N LEU A 61 0.58 -10.84 20.53
CA LEU A 61 -0.09 -9.87 19.66
C LEU A 61 -0.66 -10.48 18.39
N ASN A 62 -0.16 -11.68 18.02
CA ASN A 62 -0.39 -12.26 16.70
C ASN A 62 -1.33 -13.46 16.71
N THR A 63 -1.65 -14.06 17.86
CA THR A 63 -2.77 -15.01 17.94
C THR A 63 -4.09 -14.25 17.89
N PRO A 64 -4.96 -14.48 16.87
CA PRO A 64 -6.23 -13.80 16.77
C PRO A 64 -7.17 -14.13 17.93
N GLY A 65 -7.90 -13.15 18.41
CA GLY A 65 -9.00 -13.33 19.32
C GLY A 65 -10.24 -13.94 18.66
N ARG A 66 -11.37 -13.90 19.37
CA ARG A 66 -12.65 -14.32 18.80
C ARG A 66 -12.98 -13.55 17.52
N LYS A 67 -13.68 -14.19 16.58
CA LYS A 67 -14.05 -13.63 15.27
C LYS A 67 -12.83 -13.20 14.42
N ASN A 68 -11.68 -13.83 14.63
CA ASN A 68 -10.41 -13.53 13.96
C ASN A 68 -9.90 -12.09 14.17
N MET A 69 -10.36 -11.39 15.22
CA MET A 69 -9.89 -10.04 15.51
C MET A 69 -8.41 -10.08 15.93
N THR A 70 -7.53 -9.44 15.18
CA THR A 70 -6.13 -9.27 15.58
C THR A 70 -5.98 -8.06 16.50
N MET A 71 -4.95 -8.07 17.34
CA MET A 71 -4.67 -6.93 18.23
C MET A 71 -4.43 -5.64 17.45
N LEU A 72 -3.79 -5.76 16.28
CA LEU A 72 -3.50 -4.61 15.43
C LEU A 72 -4.76 -4.02 14.77
N PHE A 73 -5.66 -4.86 14.23
CA PHE A 73 -6.96 -4.35 13.74
C PHE A 73 -7.79 -3.72 14.84
N PHE A 74 -7.77 -4.30 16.03
CA PHE A 74 -8.47 -3.71 17.17
C PHE A 74 -7.91 -2.33 17.53
N ALA A 75 -6.58 -2.17 17.55
CA ALA A 75 -5.95 -0.87 17.80
C ALA A 75 -6.34 0.17 16.74
N PHE A 76 -6.38 -0.22 15.47
CA PHE A 76 -6.84 0.68 14.40
C PHE A 76 -8.35 0.94 14.44
N GLN A 77 -9.17 -0.03 14.87
CA GLN A 77 -10.59 0.24 15.14
C GLN A 77 -10.78 1.37 16.16
N GLU A 78 -9.96 1.38 17.23
CA GLU A 78 -10.00 2.45 18.21
C GLU A 78 -9.49 3.80 17.68
N ALA A 79 -8.70 3.78 16.59
CA ALA A 79 -8.14 4.96 15.94
C ALA A 79 -8.95 5.44 14.71
N LEU A 80 -10.10 4.86 14.37
CA LEU A 80 -10.86 5.16 13.16
C LEU A 80 -11.23 6.65 12.99
N GLN A 81 -11.37 7.39 14.07
CA GLN A 81 -11.61 8.83 14.03
C GLN A 81 -10.32 9.64 13.79
N ARG A 82 -9.19 8.97 13.58
CA ARG A 82 -7.88 9.56 13.30
C ARG A 82 -7.38 10.51 14.39
N ASP A 83 -7.81 10.29 15.60
CA ASP A 83 -7.27 11.00 16.77
C ASP A 83 -5.77 10.70 16.88
N PRO A 84 -4.89 11.72 16.96
CA PRO A 84 -3.44 11.50 16.95
C PRO A 84 -2.94 10.64 18.12
N HIS A 85 -3.57 10.73 19.28
CA HIS A 85 -3.21 9.91 20.43
C HIS A 85 -3.57 8.44 20.21
N ARG A 86 -4.74 8.15 19.64
CA ARG A 86 -5.17 6.79 19.27
C ARG A 86 -4.29 6.18 18.18
N LEU A 87 -3.91 6.96 17.19
CA LEU A 87 -2.95 6.54 16.17
C LEU A 87 -1.57 6.24 16.77
N ALA A 88 -1.11 7.04 17.74
CA ALA A 88 0.13 6.76 18.46
C ALA A 88 0.04 5.48 19.31
N VAL A 89 -1.12 5.15 19.88
CA VAL A 89 -1.35 3.88 20.56
C VAL A 89 -1.26 2.70 19.58
N ALA A 90 -1.86 2.80 18.40
CA ALA A 90 -1.75 1.77 17.37
C ALA A 90 -0.29 1.59 16.91
N SER A 91 0.46 2.69 16.75
CA SER A 91 1.89 2.66 16.45
C SER A 91 2.70 1.89 17.52
N GLU A 92 2.41 2.06 18.81
CA GLU A 92 3.09 1.31 19.89
C GLU A 92 2.77 -0.20 19.81
N VAL A 93 1.59 -0.59 19.35
CA VAL A 93 1.24 -2.01 19.15
C VAL A 93 2.06 -2.60 18.00
N VAL A 94 2.23 -1.87 16.89
CA VAL A 94 3.13 -2.26 15.79
C VAL A 94 4.56 -2.40 16.31
N LYS A 95 5.06 -1.38 17.02
CA LYS A 95 6.42 -1.35 17.57
C LYS A 95 6.69 -2.50 18.54
N ALA A 96 5.68 -2.99 19.24
CA ALA A 96 5.80 -4.14 20.12
C ALA A 96 5.83 -5.50 19.40
N GLY A 97 5.67 -5.53 18.07
CA GLY A 97 5.79 -6.72 17.24
C GLY A 97 4.47 -7.30 16.75
N ALA A 98 3.40 -6.52 16.74
CA ALA A 98 2.17 -6.93 16.03
C ALA A 98 2.46 -7.01 14.53
N ASP A 99 2.11 -8.14 13.91
CA ASP A 99 2.37 -8.40 12.51
C ASP A 99 1.42 -7.58 11.60
N PRO A 100 1.96 -6.63 10.82
CA PRO A 100 1.15 -5.84 9.90
C PRO A 100 0.62 -6.63 8.70
N LEU A 101 1.21 -7.79 8.40
CA LEU A 101 0.84 -8.68 7.30
C LEU A 101 -0.01 -9.88 7.76
N GLN A 102 -0.47 -9.89 9.01
CA GLN A 102 -1.30 -10.97 9.50
C GLN A 102 -2.66 -10.98 8.81
N GLU A 103 -2.88 -11.99 7.97
CA GLU A 103 -4.13 -12.20 7.24
C GLU A 103 -5.34 -12.41 8.18
N VAL A 104 -6.40 -11.69 7.91
CA VAL A 104 -7.72 -11.90 8.50
C VAL A 104 -8.68 -12.33 7.40
N PRO A 105 -9.35 -13.49 7.54
CA PRO A 105 -10.27 -14.00 6.52
C PRO A 105 -11.30 -12.94 6.09
N ASP A 106 -11.50 -12.82 4.79
CA ASP A 106 -12.41 -11.86 4.13
C ASP A 106 -11.98 -10.37 4.22
N PHE A 107 -10.83 -10.06 4.83
CA PHE A 107 -10.33 -8.68 5.01
C PHE A 107 -8.97 -8.41 4.42
N GLY A 108 -8.11 -9.43 4.32
CA GLY A 108 -6.70 -9.26 4.07
C GLY A 108 -5.92 -8.85 5.34
N ASP A 109 -4.76 -8.30 5.15
CA ASP A 109 -3.88 -7.87 6.23
C ASP A 109 -4.07 -6.40 6.61
N PRO A 110 -3.68 -5.99 7.85
CA PRO A 110 -3.80 -4.62 8.30
C PRO A 110 -3.08 -3.60 7.42
N LEU A 111 -1.87 -3.93 6.94
CA LEU A 111 -1.07 -3.01 6.13
C LEU A 111 -1.73 -2.77 4.77
N GLY A 112 -2.19 -3.82 4.08
CA GLY A 112 -2.89 -3.71 2.81
C GLY A 112 -4.14 -2.84 2.91
N VAL A 113 -4.92 -2.98 4.00
CA VAL A 113 -6.07 -2.11 4.27
C VAL A 113 -5.65 -0.64 4.41
N MET A 114 -4.55 -0.36 5.14
CA MET A 114 -4.09 1.02 5.37
C MET A 114 -3.45 1.64 4.12
N LEU A 115 -2.76 0.87 3.30
CA LEU A 115 -2.20 1.31 2.01
C LEU A 115 -3.31 1.72 1.03
N ASN A 116 -4.43 1.01 1.02
CA ASN A 116 -5.58 1.32 0.17
C ASN A 116 -6.51 2.41 0.74
N SER A 117 -6.23 2.92 1.94
CA SER A 117 -6.99 4.01 2.54
C SER A 117 -6.62 5.36 1.92
N SER A 118 -7.62 6.22 1.69
CA SER A 118 -7.39 7.63 1.34
C SER A 118 -6.86 8.47 2.52
N HIS A 119 -6.68 7.86 3.69
CA HIS A 119 -6.26 8.49 4.93
C HIS A 119 -4.83 8.07 5.30
N PRO A 120 -3.81 8.85 4.94
CA PRO A 120 -2.40 8.50 5.15
C PRO A 120 -2.00 8.41 6.62
N GLU A 121 -2.82 8.93 7.54
CA GLU A 121 -2.56 8.90 8.98
C GLU A 121 -2.43 7.48 9.52
N PHE A 122 -3.19 6.53 8.97
CA PHE A 122 -3.09 5.13 9.35
C PHE A 122 -1.77 4.50 8.92
N LEU A 123 -1.37 4.73 7.65
CA LEU A 123 -0.07 4.30 7.16
C LEU A 123 1.07 4.96 7.95
N ARG A 124 0.93 6.25 8.29
CA ARG A 124 1.90 6.95 9.13
C ARG A 124 2.09 6.25 10.49
N ALA A 125 1.00 5.84 11.13
CA ALA A 125 1.08 5.12 12.40
C ALA A 125 1.80 3.75 12.26
N MET A 126 1.61 3.05 11.14
CA MET A 126 2.36 1.82 10.81
C MET A 126 3.87 2.09 10.67
N LEU A 127 4.24 3.10 9.88
CA LEU A 127 5.64 3.49 9.65
C LEU A 127 6.30 4.02 10.94
N ASP A 128 5.58 4.78 11.76
CA ASP A 128 6.04 5.25 13.08
C ASP A 128 6.24 4.09 14.06
N GLY A 129 5.50 3.00 13.89
CA GLY A 129 5.65 1.73 14.60
C GLY A 129 6.82 0.87 14.12
N GLY A 130 7.47 1.24 13.02
CA GLY A 130 8.64 0.55 12.50
C GLY A 130 8.41 -0.35 11.30
N VAL A 131 7.24 -0.25 10.63
CA VAL A 131 7.05 -0.91 9.34
C VAL A 131 8.05 -0.31 8.34
N ASP A 132 8.81 -1.19 7.67
CA ASP A 132 9.76 -0.78 6.63
C ASP A 132 9.01 -0.20 5.41
N PRO A 133 9.28 1.04 4.98
CA PRO A 133 8.68 1.59 3.76
C PRO A 133 9.06 0.80 2.51
N ASN A 134 10.11 0.00 2.56
CA ASN A 134 10.56 -0.89 1.49
C ASN A 134 10.03 -2.33 1.60
N LEU A 135 9.05 -2.58 2.46
CA LEU A 135 8.46 -3.91 2.63
C LEU A 135 7.94 -4.44 1.29
N ILE A 136 8.12 -5.76 1.10
CA ILE A 136 7.54 -6.51 -0.02
C ILE A 136 6.46 -7.41 0.55
N SER A 137 5.24 -7.26 0.04
CA SER A 137 4.11 -8.12 0.33
C SER A 137 3.76 -8.91 -0.92
N GLU A 138 3.67 -10.24 -0.84
CA GLU A 138 3.33 -11.12 -1.96
C GLU A 138 4.11 -10.86 -3.27
N GLY A 139 5.41 -10.54 -3.15
CA GLY A 139 6.28 -10.26 -4.29
C GLY A 139 6.12 -8.87 -4.91
N THR A 140 5.39 -7.99 -4.25
CA THR A 140 5.13 -6.63 -4.70
C THR A 140 5.59 -5.63 -3.63
N PRO A 141 6.45 -4.65 -3.96
CA PRO A 141 6.79 -3.56 -3.05
C PRO A 141 5.55 -2.73 -2.70
N ILE A 142 5.38 -2.39 -1.43
CA ILE A 142 4.16 -1.68 -0.95
C ILE A 142 3.92 -0.32 -1.61
N ILE A 143 4.92 0.28 -2.23
CA ILE A 143 4.76 1.52 -3.01
C ILE A 143 3.81 1.34 -4.20
N PHE A 144 3.66 0.12 -4.73
CA PHE A 144 2.74 -0.18 -5.85
C PHE A 144 1.28 -0.07 -5.41
N ASP A 145 0.96 -0.45 -4.18
CA ASP A 145 -0.40 -0.39 -3.65
C ASP A 145 -0.93 1.04 -3.55
N VAL A 146 -0.03 2.01 -3.38
CA VAL A 146 -0.35 3.43 -3.27
C VAL A 146 -0.19 4.22 -4.58
N ALA A 147 0.15 3.55 -5.68
CA ALA A 147 0.27 4.18 -7.01
C ALA A 147 -1.10 4.40 -7.68
N LYS A 148 -2.04 5.04 -6.95
CA LYS A 148 -3.41 5.34 -7.36
C LYS A 148 -3.77 6.76 -6.96
N GLU A 149 -4.65 7.42 -7.71
CA GLU A 149 -5.06 8.79 -7.42
C GLU A 149 -5.58 8.98 -5.98
N SER A 150 -6.41 8.03 -5.52
CA SER A 150 -7.01 8.07 -4.17
C SER A 150 -6.00 7.96 -3.02
N THR A 151 -4.79 7.47 -3.27
CA THR A 151 -3.73 7.21 -2.27
C THR A 151 -2.49 8.09 -2.48
N SER A 152 -2.62 9.18 -3.22
CA SER A 152 -1.52 10.12 -3.52
C SER A 152 -0.79 10.62 -2.26
N ALA A 153 -1.52 10.88 -1.18
CA ALA A 153 -0.91 11.31 0.09
C ALA A 153 -0.09 10.18 0.76
N SER A 154 -0.51 8.93 0.62
CA SER A 154 0.24 7.75 1.10
C SER A 154 1.49 7.50 0.27
N LEU A 155 1.44 7.70 -1.06
CA LEU A 155 2.63 7.65 -1.91
C LEU A 155 3.68 8.67 -1.45
N LYS A 156 3.27 9.92 -1.26
CA LYS A 156 4.17 10.98 -0.79
C LYS A 156 4.79 10.64 0.56
N LEU A 157 3.97 10.11 1.46
CA LEU A 157 4.44 9.67 2.77
C LEU A 157 5.50 8.56 2.67
N LEU A 158 5.32 7.54 1.82
CA LEU A 158 6.34 6.49 1.62
C LEU A 158 7.64 7.09 1.07
N VAL A 159 7.55 8.02 0.10
CA VAL A 159 8.74 8.69 -0.45
C VAL A 159 9.45 9.52 0.63
N GLU A 160 8.72 10.28 1.45
CA GLU A 160 9.26 11.02 2.60
C GLU A 160 9.95 10.11 3.62
N ARG A 161 9.52 8.85 3.72
CA ARG A 161 10.09 7.84 4.61
C ARG A 161 11.20 7.01 3.98
N GLY A 162 11.64 7.37 2.77
CA GLY A 162 12.82 6.78 2.12
C GLY A 162 12.53 5.47 1.37
N VAL A 163 11.32 5.29 0.86
CA VAL A 163 11.06 4.16 -0.04
C VAL A 163 11.92 4.28 -1.30
N ASP A 164 12.48 3.16 -1.75
CA ASP A 164 13.16 3.09 -3.04
C ASP A 164 12.13 3.07 -4.19
N VAL A 165 11.97 4.22 -4.85
CA VAL A 165 11.05 4.39 -5.99
C VAL A 165 11.45 3.57 -7.23
N ASN A 166 12.63 2.96 -7.24
CA ASN A 166 13.12 2.11 -8.33
C ASN A 166 12.96 0.61 -8.06
N ARG A 167 12.42 0.24 -6.92
CA ARG A 167 12.06 -1.16 -6.67
C ARG A 167 11.06 -1.65 -7.71
N ARG A 168 11.15 -2.94 -7.99
CA ARG A 168 10.35 -3.60 -9.03
C ARG A 168 9.59 -4.76 -8.44
N ASP A 169 8.40 -5.00 -8.96
CA ASP A 169 7.63 -6.20 -8.62
C ASP A 169 8.27 -7.48 -9.17
N SER A 170 7.69 -8.63 -8.87
CA SER A 170 8.16 -9.94 -9.32
C SER A 170 8.22 -10.07 -10.85
N LEU A 171 7.41 -9.32 -11.59
CA LEU A 171 7.42 -9.24 -13.06
C LEU A 171 8.39 -8.17 -13.59
N ARG A 172 9.12 -7.50 -12.72
CA ARG A 172 10.00 -6.37 -13.01
C ARG A 172 9.28 -5.13 -13.53
N ASN A 173 7.99 -4.95 -13.23
CA ASN A 173 7.35 -3.67 -13.46
C ASN A 173 7.94 -2.59 -12.56
N SER A 174 7.90 -1.34 -13.00
CA SER A 174 8.24 -0.17 -12.18
C SER A 174 6.97 0.47 -11.61
N VAL A 175 7.11 1.22 -10.52
CA VAL A 175 6.00 2.00 -9.97
C VAL A 175 5.46 3.05 -10.95
N LEU A 176 6.29 3.55 -11.87
CA LEU A 176 5.82 4.43 -12.98
C LEU A 176 4.83 3.71 -13.89
N PHE A 177 5.11 2.44 -14.20
CA PHE A 177 4.20 1.61 -15.00
C PHE A 177 2.89 1.38 -14.26
N GLU A 178 2.95 1.08 -12.97
CA GLU A 178 1.76 0.88 -12.13
C GLU A 178 0.91 2.16 -12.04
N ALA A 179 1.53 3.31 -11.80
CA ALA A 179 0.85 4.60 -11.77
C ALA A 179 0.15 4.92 -13.10
N LEU A 180 0.78 4.58 -14.23
CA LEU A 180 0.17 4.74 -15.56
C LEU A 180 -1.06 3.83 -15.72
N MET A 181 -0.95 2.54 -15.34
CA MET A 181 -2.07 1.59 -15.41
C MET A 181 -3.26 2.01 -14.55
N ASN A 182 -3.00 2.67 -13.43
CA ASN A 182 -4.04 3.23 -12.54
C ASN A 182 -4.48 4.65 -12.95
N ASN A 183 -4.01 5.18 -14.09
CA ASN A 183 -4.28 6.55 -14.55
C ASN A 183 -3.94 7.64 -13.50
N ALA A 184 -2.97 7.36 -12.63
CA ALA A 184 -2.50 8.28 -11.59
C ALA A 184 -1.40 9.20 -12.17
N LEU A 185 -1.74 9.99 -13.17
CA LEU A 185 -0.78 10.73 -14.00
C LEU A 185 0.01 11.78 -13.22
N ASP A 186 -0.58 12.43 -12.23
CA ASP A 186 0.14 13.39 -11.40
C ASP A 186 1.17 12.72 -10.48
N GLN A 187 0.94 11.46 -10.10
CA GLN A 187 1.92 10.68 -9.34
C GLN A 187 3.14 10.34 -10.18
N ILE A 188 3.00 10.17 -11.49
CA ILE A 188 4.14 9.92 -12.40
C ILE A 188 5.11 11.09 -12.33
N ASP A 189 4.63 12.32 -12.39
CA ASP A 189 5.50 13.49 -12.26
C ASP A 189 6.20 13.54 -10.91
N TYR A 190 5.45 13.28 -9.83
CA TYR A 190 6.02 13.24 -8.49
C TYR A 190 7.11 12.17 -8.36
N LEU A 191 6.88 10.96 -8.89
CA LEU A 191 7.86 9.87 -8.88
C LEU A 191 9.11 10.21 -9.70
N LEU A 192 8.94 10.86 -10.87
CA LEU A 192 10.06 11.32 -11.70
C LEU A 192 10.88 12.40 -10.98
N ASP A 193 10.23 13.31 -10.21
CA ASP A 193 10.93 14.31 -9.37
C ASP A 193 11.79 13.66 -8.28
N HIS A 194 11.41 12.46 -7.85
CA HIS A 194 12.11 11.71 -6.79
C HIS A 194 13.00 10.60 -7.36
N GLY A 195 13.37 10.68 -8.64
CA GLY A 195 14.40 9.83 -9.23
C GLY A 195 13.90 8.47 -9.75
N ALA A 196 12.60 8.29 -9.96
CA ALA A 196 12.11 7.09 -10.60
C ALA A 196 12.63 6.98 -12.04
N ASN A 197 13.19 5.83 -12.40
CA ASN A 197 13.82 5.59 -13.69
C ASN A 197 12.79 5.21 -14.76
N PRO A 198 12.54 6.06 -15.78
CA PRO A 198 11.57 5.76 -16.81
C PRO A 198 12.08 4.75 -17.87
N SER A 199 13.37 4.42 -17.88
CA SER A 199 13.98 3.58 -18.94
C SER A 199 13.93 2.08 -18.65
N THR A 200 13.10 1.65 -17.69
CA THR A 200 13.01 0.25 -17.30
C THR A 200 11.98 -0.53 -18.12
N TYR A 201 12.16 -1.85 -18.23
CA TYR A 201 11.22 -2.77 -18.87
C TYR A 201 11.00 -4.01 -18.01
N ASN A 202 9.85 -4.63 -18.16
CA ASN A 202 9.47 -5.84 -17.42
C ASN A 202 9.95 -7.13 -18.14
N ILE A 203 9.64 -8.30 -17.57
CA ILE A 203 10.03 -9.61 -18.14
C ILE A 203 9.44 -9.88 -19.53
N ASN A 204 8.42 -9.13 -19.93
CA ASN A 204 7.79 -9.25 -21.25
C ASN A 204 8.36 -8.23 -22.27
N GLY A 205 9.39 -7.46 -21.90
CA GLY A 205 9.95 -6.42 -22.72
C GLY A 205 9.10 -5.13 -22.79
N VAL A 206 8.03 -5.04 -22.01
CA VAL A 206 7.20 -3.84 -21.99
C VAL A 206 7.88 -2.80 -21.10
N SER A 207 8.16 -1.64 -21.66
CA SER A 207 8.71 -0.49 -20.94
C SER A 207 7.61 0.53 -20.58
N PHE A 208 7.87 1.36 -19.56
CA PHE A 208 7.00 2.49 -19.25
C PHE A 208 6.78 3.44 -20.45
N PRO A 209 7.83 3.86 -21.22
CA PRO A 209 7.64 4.68 -22.41
C PRO A 209 6.78 4.00 -23.49
N PHE A 210 6.89 2.68 -23.66
CA PHE A 210 6.06 1.93 -24.61
C PHE A 210 4.59 1.91 -24.20
N ALA A 211 4.30 1.67 -22.93
CA ALA A 211 2.95 1.75 -22.41
C ALA A 211 2.36 3.16 -22.53
N LEU A 212 3.17 4.19 -22.24
CA LEU A 212 2.78 5.60 -22.39
C LEU A 212 2.46 5.95 -23.85
N SER A 213 3.23 5.44 -24.83
CA SER A 213 2.92 5.68 -26.25
C SER A 213 1.57 5.09 -26.65
N HIS A 214 1.25 3.90 -26.15
CA HIS A 214 -0.06 3.29 -26.38
C HIS A 214 -1.21 4.10 -25.77
N ASP A 215 -1.01 4.67 -24.58
CA ASP A 215 -2.03 5.50 -23.96
C ASP A 215 -2.24 6.83 -24.68
N ILE A 216 -1.15 7.43 -25.20
CA ILE A 216 -1.23 8.61 -26.06
C ILE A 216 -2.04 8.28 -27.32
N ASP A 217 -1.73 7.17 -28.01
CA ASP A 217 -2.40 6.76 -29.24
C ASP A 217 -3.90 6.48 -29.00
N ARG A 218 -4.24 5.80 -27.89
CA ARG A 218 -5.64 5.54 -27.53
C ARG A 218 -6.44 6.81 -27.28
N ASN A 219 -5.81 7.86 -26.77
CA ASN A 219 -6.46 9.13 -26.46
C ASN A 219 -6.32 10.17 -27.58
N ALA A 220 -5.71 9.84 -28.71
CA ALA A 220 -5.45 10.76 -29.81
C ALA A 220 -6.71 11.34 -30.47
N SER A 221 -7.85 10.69 -30.33
CA SER A 221 -9.16 11.19 -30.80
C SER A 221 -9.69 12.38 -29.98
N ALA A 222 -9.15 12.64 -28.81
CA ALA A 222 -9.55 13.73 -27.91
C ALA A 222 -8.32 14.58 -27.48
N PRO A 223 -7.62 15.25 -28.43
CA PRO A 223 -6.35 15.93 -28.15
C PRO A 223 -6.44 17.08 -27.16
N ASP A 224 -7.64 17.66 -27.00
CA ASP A 224 -7.90 18.75 -26.06
C ASP A 224 -8.28 18.26 -24.67
N SER A 225 -8.39 16.95 -24.46
CA SER A 225 -8.71 16.41 -23.13
C SER A 225 -7.57 16.66 -22.16
N PRO A 226 -7.86 16.92 -20.86
CA PRO A 226 -6.81 17.05 -19.84
C PRO A 226 -5.91 15.82 -19.74
N ALA A 227 -6.48 14.63 -19.88
CA ALA A 227 -5.73 13.37 -19.83
C ALA A 227 -4.73 13.26 -20.98
N TYR A 228 -5.16 13.54 -22.23
CA TYR A 228 -4.24 13.51 -23.37
C TYR A 228 -3.11 14.50 -23.20
N ARG A 229 -3.42 15.75 -22.84
CA ARG A 229 -2.39 16.77 -22.60
C ARG A 229 -1.38 16.33 -21.56
N LYS A 230 -1.87 15.76 -20.44
CA LYS A 230 -1.00 15.27 -19.39
C LYS A 230 -0.09 14.12 -19.84
N LEU A 231 -0.60 13.16 -20.61
CA LEU A 231 0.19 12.08 -21.19
C LEU A 231 1.30 12.63 -22.11
N VAL A 232 0.98 13.65 -22.93
CA VAL A 232 1.95 14.34 -23.80
C VAL A 232 3.02 15.07 -22.98
N GLU A 233 2.64 15.76 -21.90
CA GLU A 233 3.57 16.42 -20.97
C GLU A 233 4.55 15.42 -20.34
N ILE A 234 4.04 14.26 -19.89
CA ILE A 234 4.85 13.18 -19.33
C ILE A 234 5.83 12.65 -20.40
N ARG A 235 5.37 12.41 -21.64
CA ARG A 235 6.23 12.02 -22.77
C ARG A 235 7.37 13.02 -22.95
N ASP A 236 7.05 14.30 -23.07
CA ASP A 236 8.04 15.35 -23.32
C ASP A 236 9.02 15.48 -22.16
N ARG A 237 8.55 15.23 -20.95
CA ARG A 237 9.41 15.19 -19.76
C ARG A 237 10.40 14.03 -19.81
N ILE A 238 9.97 12.79 -20.08
CA ILE A 238 10.88 11.64 -20.11
C ILE A 238 11.88 11.74 -21.29
N ILE A 239 11.49 12.37 -22.41
CA ILE A 239 12.42 12.67 -23.50
C ILE A 239 13.53 13.61 -23.02
N ARG A 240 13.19 14.68 -22.25
CA ARG A 240 14.20 15.57 -21.62
C ARG A 240 15.10 14.82 -20.63
N LEU A 241 14.62 13.75 -20.01
CA LEU A 241 15.41 12.87 -19.15
C LEU A 241 16.27 11.84 -19.93
N GLY A 242 16.29 11.93 -21.29
CA GLY A 242 17.13 11.10 -22.14
C GLY A 242 16.46 9.82 -22.65
N VAL A 243 15.16 9.63 -22.43
CA VAL A 243 14.43 8.50 -23.00
C VAL A 243 14.28 8.70 -24.51
N LYS A 244 14.66 7.68 -25.28
CA LYS A 244 14.49 7.67 -26.73
C LYS A 244 13.01 7.61 -27.10
N TRP A 245 12.62 8.44 -28.08
CA TRP A 245 11.27 8.41 -28.64
C TRP A 245 11.31 8.35 -30.17
N PRO A 246 10.49 7.54 -30.88
CA PRO A 246 9.56 6.57 -30.29
C PRO A 246 10.27 5.47 -29.49
N PRO A 247 9.60 4.90 -28.46
CA PRO A 247 10.17 3.86 -27.64
C PRO A 247 10.35 2.55 -28.41
N GLU A 248 11.29 1.71 -27.97
CA GLU A 248 11.45 0.38 -28.53
C GLU A 248 10.23 -0.49 -28.21
N THR A 249 9.84 -1.32 -29.20
CA THR A 249 8.78 -2.31 -29.00
C THR A 249 9.26 -3.46 -28.09
N PRO A 250 8.35 -4.22 -27.48
CA PRO A 250 8.69 -5.41 -26.70
C PRO A 250 9.52 -6.42 -27.50
N GLU A 251 9.26 -6.56 -28.80
CA GLU A 251 10.01 -7.46 -29.69
C GLU A 251 11.46 -6.99 -29.89
N GLN A 252 11.67 -5.70 -30.06
CA GLN A 252 13.01 -5.10 -30.19
C GLN A 252 13.79 -5.27 -28.88
N ILE A 253 13.15 -5.07 -27.74
CA ILE A 253 13.77 -5.27 -26.42
C ILE A 253 14.12 -6.75 -26.22
N LYS A 254 13.21 -7.68 -26.54
CA LYS A 254 13.44 -9.12 -26.42
C LYS A 254 14.55 -9.61 -27.35
N ALA A 255 14.67 -9.05 -28.55
CA ALA A 255 15.72 -9.41 -29.49
C ALA A 255 17.13 -9.17 -28.92
N ARG A 256 17.30 -8.21 -28.01
CA ARG A 256 18.58 -7.92 -27.33
C ARG A 256 18.93 -8.90 -26.21
N TRP A 257 17.97 -9.64 -25.70
CA TRP A 257 18.22 -10.58 -24.59
C TRP A 257 18.97 -11.83 -25.00
N GLY A 258 18.91 -12.22 -26.30
CA GLY A 258 19.52 -13.43 -26.78
C GLY A 258 19.06 -14.67 -26.00
N ALA A 259 20.03 -15.46 -25.53
CA ALA A 259 19.77 -16.67 -24.74
C ALA A 259 19.48 -16.40 -23.25
N ASN A 260 19.57 -15.15 -22.78
CA ASN A 260 19.48 -14.79 -21.37
C ASN A 260 18.38 -13.75 -21.10
N PRO A 261 17.08 -14.11 -21.25
CA PRO A 261 16.00 -13.20 -20.90
C PRO A 261 15.99 -12.90 -19.39
N PRO A 262 15.56 -11.71 -18.98
CA PRO A 262 15.40 -11.41 -17.56
C PRO A 262 14.38 -12.35 -16.94
N ARG A 263 14.74 -12.98 -15.83
CA ARG A 263 13.85 -13.85 -15.07
C ARG A 263 13.00 -13.02 -14.10
N ARG A 264 11.90 -13.61 -13.61
CA ARG A 264 11.20 -13.07 -12.44
C ARG A 264 12.20 -12.80 -11.33
N LEU A 265 11.99 -11.73 -10.61
CA LEU A 265 12.72 -11.51 -9.36
C LEU A 265 12.25 -12.58 -8.35
N ASP A 266 13.21 -13.23 -7.72
CA ASP A 266 12.94 -14.12 -6.61
C ASP A 266 12.81 -13.24 -5.36
N ASP A 267 11.62 -13.19 -4.79
CA ASP A 267 11.29 -12.33 -3.65
C ASP A 267 12.17 -12.61 -2.43
N SER A 268 12.66 -13.87 -2.30
CA SER A 268 13.59 -14.26 -1.23
C SER A 268 15.03 -13.78 -1.44
N LYS A 269 15.34 -13.25 -2.64
CA LYS A 269 16.69 -12.85 -3.07
C LYS A 269 16.75 -11.40 -3.57
N LEU A 270 15.67 -10.64 -3.42
CA LEU A 270 15.77 -9.20 -3.64
C LEU A 270 16.78 -8.68 -2.61
N PRO A 271 17.87 -8.03 -3.05
CA PRO A 271 18.78 -7.44 -2.09
C PRO A 271 17.97 -6.46 -1.25
N LEU A 272 17.93 -6.74 0.04
CA LEU A 272 17.64 -5.69 1.01
C LEU A 272 18.71 -4.61 0.77
N PRO A 273 18.31 -3.34 0.76
CA PRO A 273 19.21 -2.24 0.52
C PRO A 273 20.39 -2.26 1.46
#